data_8cc889cb6b460a4567e87c9f952cc4c3
#
_entry.id   8cc889cb6b460a4567e87c9f952cc4c3
#
_cell.length_a   1.000
_cell.length_b   1.000
_cell.length_c   1.000
_cell.angle_alpha   90.00
_cell.angle_beta   90.00
_cell.angle_gamma   90.00
#
_symmetry.space_group_name_H-M   'P 1'
#
loop_
_entity.id
_entity.type
_entity.pdbx_description
1 polymer ?
#
loop_
_entity_poly.entity_id
_entity_poly.type
_entity_poly.pdbx_seq_one_letter_code
_entity_poly.pdbx_strand_id
1 'polypeptide(L)'
;MQSGKILFAEQDGNYVLKFVGDVRLTLCSTLDHFLETMLDNQGFKAVIIDLTETDGIDSTSLGLIAKISVKMKQRHQLRPTIVSTNEDISRILLSMGFDKVFFLIQERATPQVPLSELSPMQESEQSVRQRVLDAHRVLMELNDSNRDSFRDLVRSLECD
;
A
#
# COMPACT_ATOMS: atom_id res chain seq x y z
N MET A 1 -14.80 15.55 0.93
CA MET A 1 -13.94 14.39 0.58
C MET A 1 -14.35 13.21 1.43
N GLN A 2 -14.49 12.04 0.83
CA GLN A 2 -14.92 10.84 1.55
C GLN A 2 -13.81 10.32 2.45
N SER A 3 -14.13 9.94 3.69
CA SER A 3 -13.18 9.26 4.56
C SER A 3 -12.69 7.98 3.92
N GLY A 4 -11.40 7.66 4.12
CA GLY A 4 -10.82 6.48 3.54
C GLY A 4 -11.28 5.20 4.22
N LYS A 5 -11.36 4.14 3.43
CA LYS A 5 -11.58 2.79 3.93
C LYS A 5 -10.89 1.79 3.01
N ILE A 6 -10.66 0.59 3.54
CA ILE A 6 -10.02 -0.49 2.79
C ILE A 6 -10.99 -1.65 2.73
N LEU A 7 -11.26 -2.11 1.52
CA LEU A 7 -12.11 -3.27 1.26
C LEU A 7 -11.22 -4.40 0.75
N PHE A 8 -11.61 -5.64 1.02
CA PHE A 8 -10.83 -6.78 0.57
C PHE A 8 -11.70 -7.95 0.18
N ALA A 9 -11.15 -8.83 -0.64
CA ALA A 9 -11.72 -10.14 -0.95
C ALA A 9 -10.58 -11.12 -1.11
N GLU A 10 -10.85 -12.37 -0.82
CA GLU A 10 -9.89 -13.46 -1.03
C GLU A 10 -10.64 -14.66 -1.60
N GLN A 11 -10.06 -15.29 -2.61
CA GLN A 11 -10.60 -16.51 -3.20
C GLN A 11 -9.44 -17.37 -3.68
N ASP A 12 -9.25 -18.53 -3.05
CA ASP A 12 -8.24 -19.50 -3.42
C ASP A 12 -6.81 -18.91 -3.49
N GLY A 13 -6.51 -18.01 -2.55
CA GLY A 13 -5.19 -17.37 -2.46
C GLY A 13 -5.03 -16.12 -3.31
N ASN A 14 -6.05 -15.73 -4.07
CA ASN A 14 -6.07 -14.50 -4.83
C ASN A 14 -6.75 -13.41 -4.02
N TYR A 15 -6.06 -12.29 -3.82
CA TYR A 15 -6.53 -11.19 -2.98
C TYR A 15 -6.82 -9.96 -3.81
N VAL A 16 -7.88 -9.26 -3.45
CA VAL A 16 -8.17 -7.91 -3.95
C VAL A 16 -8.17 -6.99 -2.74
N LEU A 17 -7.38 -5.93 -2.81
CA LEU A 17 -7.37 -4.85 -1.82
C LEU A 17 -7.83 -3.59 -2.52
N LYS A 18 -8.96 -3.04 -2.11
CA LYS A 18 -9.52 -1.84 -2.70
C LYS A 18 -9.48 -0.70 -1.70
N PHE A 19 -8.87 0.40 -2.10
CA PHE A 19 -8.74 1.59 -1.27
C PHE A 19 -9.74 2.64 -1.77
N VAL A 20 -10.63 3.08 -0.89
CA VAL A 20 -11.71 4.00 -1.24
C VAL A 20 -11.54 5.31 -0.50
N GLY A 21 -11.70 6.42 -1.21
CA GLY A 21 -11.69 7.76 -0.63
C GLY A 21 -10.31 8.30 -0.38
N ASP A 22 -10.15 9.05 0.71
CA ASP A 22 -8.87 9.68 1.09
C ASP A 22 -8.13 8.76 2.05
N VAL A 23 -7.08 8.09 1.53
CA VAL A 23 -6.34 7.06 2.25
C VAL A 23 -5.20 7.70 3.03
N ARG A 24 -5.28 7.63 4.35
CA ARG A 24 -4.37 8.29 5.26
C ARG A 24 -3.77 7.32 6.27
N LEU A 25 -2.77 7.81 6.99
CA LEU A 25 -2.02 7.00 7.96
C LEU A 25 -2.90 6.38 9.06
N THR A 26 -4.11 6.91 9.27
CA THR A 26 -5.05 6.34 10.24
C THR A 26 -5.50 4.92 9.87
N LEU A 27 -5.35 4.52 8.62
CA LEU A 27 -5.69 3.17 8.15
C LEU A 27 -4.47 2.25 8.12
N CYS A 28 -3.27 2.78 8.40
CA CYS A 28 -2.04 2.03 8.16
C CYS A 28 -1.82 0.86 9.11
N SER A 29 -2.25 0.98 10.38
CA SER A 29 -2.13 -0.14 11.30
C SER A 29 -2.99 -1.33 10.85
N THR A 30 -4.23 -1.06 10.45
CA THR A 30 -5.14 -2.08 9.92
C THR A 30 -4.54 -2.72 8.67
N LEU A 31 -4.05 -1.90 7.76
CA LEU A 31 -3.46 -2.39 6.51
C LEU A 31 -2.23 -3.26 6.77
N ASP A 32 -1.30 -2.76 7.59
CA ASP A 32 -0.05 -3.48 7.85
C ASP A 32 -0.32 -4.84 8.52
N HIS A 33 -1.25 -4.87 9.46
CA HIS A 33 -1.63 -6.11 10.11
C HIS A 33 -2.22 -7.11 9.11
N PHE A 34 -3.11 -6.63 8.24
CA PHE A 34 -3.70 -7.48 7.20
C PHE A 34 -2.65 -7.99 6.22
N LEU A 35 -1.67 -7.14 5.85
CA LEU A 35 -0.61 -7.54 4.92
C LEU A 35 0.21 -8.71 5.45
N GLU A 36 0.55 -8.69 6.72
CA GLU A 36 1.31 -9.80 7.32
C GLU A 36 0.50 -11.09 7.27
N THR A 37 -0.79 -11.04 7.61
CA THR A 37 -1.67 -12.20 7.53
C THR A 37 -1.76 -12.73 6.10
N MET A 38 -1.96 -11.83 5.13
CA MET A 38 -2.09 -12.20 3.72
C MET A 38 -0.83 -12.85 3.20
N LEU A 39 0.32 -12.24 3.48
CA LEU A 39 1.61 -12.72 2.93
C LEU A 39 2.08 -14.00 3.62
N ASP A 40 1.65 -14.26 4.86
CA ASP A 40 1.97 -15.50 5.57
C ASP A 40 1.05 -16.65 5.19
N ASN A 41 -0.02 -16.39 4.45
CA ASN A 41 -0.93 -17.44 3.98
C ASN A 41 -0.18 -18.33 2.99
N GLN A 42 -0.05 -19.62 3.32
CA GLN A 42 0.65 -20.57 2.45
C GLN A 42 -0.05 -20.78 1.11
N GLY A 43 -1.34 -20.49 1.05
CA GLY A 43 -2.12 -20.55 -0.19
C GLY A 43 -2.08 -19.26 -1.00
N PHE A 44 -1.29 -18.27 -0.59
CA PHE A 44 -1.19 -16.98 -1.29
C PHE A 44 -0.71 -17.17 -2.73
N LYS A 45 -1.42 -16.57 -3.69
CA LYS A 45 -1.08 -16.64 -5.10
C LYS A 45 -0.83 -15.28 -5.73
N ALA A 46 -1.71 -14.31 -5.45
CA ALA A 46 -1.63 -13.01 -6.10
C ALA A 46 -2.38 -11.96 -5.30
N VAL A 47 -2.07 -10.70 -5.54
CA VAL A 47 -2.84 -9.58 -5.01
C VAL A 47 -3.00 -8.51 -6.08
N ILE A 48 -4.22 -8.00 -6.19
CA ILE A 48 -4.55 -6.84 -7.01
C ILE A 48 -4.89 -5.71 -6.05
N ILE A 49 -4.19 -4.59 -6.21
CA ILE A 49 -4.44 -3.38 -5.42
C ILE A 49 -5.25 -2.44 -6.29
N ASP A 50 -6.50 -2.19 -5.90
CA ASP A 50 -7.45 -1.40 -6.66
C ASP A 50 -7.52 0.00 -6.09
N LEU A 51 -7.02 0.98 -6.84
CA LEU A 51 -7.04 2.39 -6.49
C LEU A 51 -8.03 3.19 -7.35
N THR A 52 -8.97 2.50 -8.00
CA THR A 52 -9.92 3.17 -8.92
C THR A 52 -10.88 4.12 -8.22
N GLU A 53 -11.12 3.93 -6.92
CA GLU A 53 -11.98 4.81 -6.12
C GLU A 53 -11.19 5.57 -5.05
N THR A 54 -9.87 5.66 -5.22
CA THR A 54 -9.00 6.41 -4.32
C THR A 54 -8.96 7.87 -4.75
N ASP A 55 -9.30 8.79 -3.84
CA ASP A 55 -9.28 10.23 -4.11
C ASP A 55 -7.93 10.86 -3.76
N GLY A 56 -7.30 10.36 -2.74
CA GLY A 56 -6.00 10.83 -2.27
C GLY A 56 -5.30 9.75 -1.47
N ILE A 57 -3.98 9.83 -1.37
CA ILE A 57 -3.19 8.85 -0.64
C ILE A 57 -1.92 9.52 -0.09
N ASP A 58 -1.66 9.34 1.20
CA ASP A 58 -0.47 9.91 1.80
C ASP A 58 0.76 9.01 1.61
N SER A 59 1.94 9.56 1.90
CA SER A 59 3.19 8.83 1.67
C SER A 59 3.37 7.64 2.60
N THR A 60 2.80 7.68 3.79
CA THR A 60 2.85 6.52 4.69
C THR A 60 2.07 5.34 4.10
N SER A 61 0.88 5.61 3.57
CA SER A 61 0.07 4.59 2.91
C SER A 61 0.77 4.05 1.66
N LEU A 62 1.41 4.94 0.88
CA LEU A 62 2.20 4.52 -0.28
C LEU A 62 3.35 3.62 0.13
N GLY A 63 4.02 3.92 1.23
CA GLY A 63 5.10 3.08 1.74
C GLY A 63 4.64 1.68 2.12
N LEU A 64 3.44 1.56 2.71
CA LEU A 64 2.88 0.25 3.03
C LEU A 64 2.49 -0.52 1.77
N ILE A 65 1.96 0.16 0.77
CA ILE A 65 1.68 -0.48 -0.52
C ILE A 65 2.99 -0.97 -1.15
N ALA A 66 4.04 -0.16 -1.12
CA ALA A 66 5.36 -0.56 -1.62
C ALA A 66 5.91 -1.78 -0.86
N LYS A 67 5.64 -1.86 0.45
CA LYS A 67 6.03 -3.00 1.26
C LYS A 67 5.45 -4.31 0.73
N ILE A 68 4.25 -4.27 0.16
CA ILE A 68 3.63 -5.46 -0.45
C ILE A 68 4.54 -5.99 -1.57
N SER A 69 5.03 -5.12 -2.45
CA SER A 69 5.88 -5.55 -3.56
C SER A 69 7.20 -6.13 -3.07
N VAL A 70 7.81 -5.51 -2.05
CA VAL A 70 9.07 -5.98 -1.48
C VAL A 70 8.90 -7.37 -0.87
N LYS A 71 7.88 -7.54 -0.04
CA LYS A 71 7.62 -8.83 0.63
C LYS A 71 7.21 -9.92 -0.34
N MET A 72 6.40 -9.60 -1.35
CA MET A 72 6.01 -10.57 -2.37
C MET A 72 7.21 -11.06 -3.17
N LYS A 73 8.12 -10.16 -3.51
CA LYS A 73 9.33 -10.54 -4.23
C LYS A 73 10.20 -11.46 -3.37
N GLN A 74 10.35 -11.14 -2.08
CA GLN A 74 11.17 -11.92 -1.16
C GLN A 74 10.60 -13.29 -0.87
N ARG A 75 9.30 -13.39 -0.63
CA ARG A 75 8.65 -14.63 -0.17
C ARG A 75 8.11 -15.49 -1.28
N HIS A 76 7.67 -14.89 -2.39
CA HIS A 76 6.95 -15.59 -3.44
C HIS A 76 7.53 -15.37 -4.83
N GLN A 77 8.53 -14.51 -5.00
CA GLN A 77 9.13 -14.15 -6.29
C GLN A 77 8.08 -13.65 -7.30
N LEU A 78 7.09 -12.92 -6.81
CA LEU A 78 5.99 -12.40 -7.60
C LEU A 78 5.93 -10.87 -7.51
N ARG A 79 5.29 -10.26 -8.50
CA ARG A 79 5.07 -8.82 -8.55
C ARG A 79 3.57 -8.54 -8.48
N PRO A 80 3.12 -7.68 -7.54
CA PRO A 80 1.69 -7.36 -7.45
C PRO A 80 1.25 -6.40 -8.55
N THR A 81 -0.06 -6.33 -8.75
CA THR A 81 -0.69 -5.45 -9.73
C THR A 81 -1.42 -4.31 -9.02
N ILE A 82 -1.28 -3.09 -9.54
CA ILE A 82 -2.07 -1.94 -9.12
C ILE A 82 -2.95 -1.51 -10.28
N VAL A 83 -4.24 -1.29 -10.01
CA VAL A 83 -5.17 -0.72 -10.98
C VAL A 83 -5.45 0.72 -10.55
N SER A 84 -5.15 1.68 -11.40
CA SER A 84 -5.38 3.10 -11.14
C SER A 84 -5.91 3.78 -12.39
N THR A 85 -7.11 4.37 -12.28
CA THR A 85 -7.76 5.08 -13.39
C THR A 85 -7.77 6.59 -13.20
N ASN A 86 -7.38 7.08 -12.02
CA ASN A 86 -7.28 8.51 -11.71
C ASN A 86 -5.87 8.98 -12.10
N GLU A 87 -5.80 10.00 -12.96
CA GLU A 87 -4.52 10.51 -13.47
C GLU A 87 -3.60 11.03 -12.37
N ASP A 88 -4.17 11.68 -11.35
CA ASP A 88 -3.38 12.23 -10.24
C ASP A 88 -2.74 11.12 -9.41
N ILE A 89 -3.51 10.08 -9.13
CA ILE A 89 -2.99 8.91 -8.40
C ILE A 89 -1.92 8.21 -9.25
N SER A 90 -2.19 8.00 -10.53
CA SER A 90 -1.23 7.34 -11.44
C SER A 90 0.08 8.13 -11.51
N ARG A 91 0.01 9.46 -11.54
CA ARG A 91 1.19 10.31 -11.55
C ARG A 91 2.02 10.16 -10.28
N ILE A 92 1.35 10.09 -9.12
CA ILE A 92 2.04 9.87 -7.84
C ILE A 92 2.78 8.53 -7.85
N LEU A 93 2.10 7.48 -8.32
CA LEU A 93 2.70 6.14 -8.38
C LEU A 93 3.94 6.13 -9.27
N LEU A 94 3.87 6.76 -10.43
CA LEU A 94 5.01 6.84 -11.34
C LEU A 94 6.15 7.64 -10.75
N SER A 95 5.84 8.76 -10.08
CA SER A 95 6.87 9.61 -9.47
C SER A 95 7.60 8.90 -8.33
N MET A 96 6.96 7.93 -7.69
CA MET A 96 7.57 7.14 -6.61
C MET A 96 8.31 5.90 -7.11
N GLY A 97 8.28 5.63 -8.42
CA GLY A 97 8.97 4.48 -9.00
C GLY A 97 8.19 3.18 -8.90
N PHE A 98 6.88 3.25 -8.68
CA PHE A 98 6.06 2.04 -8.52
C PHE A 98 5.95 1.21 -9.79
N ASP A 99 6.17 1.81 -10.96
CA ASP A 99 6.20 1.08 -12.22
C ASP A 99 7.35 0.06 -12.30
N LYS A 100 8.36 0.19 -11.44
CA LYS A 100 9.49 -0.74 -11.38
C LYS A 100 9.21 -1.97 -10.50
N VAL A 101 8.24 -1.89 -9.61
CA VAL A 101 7.99 -2.94 -8.62
C VAL A 101 6.55 -3.44 -8.63
N PHE A 102 5.69 -2.85 -9.44
CA PHE A 102 4.30 -3.27 -9.65
C PHE A 102 4.01 -3.34 -11.13
N PHE A 103 3.02 -4.16 -11.50
CA PHE A 103 2.37 -4.02 -12.79
C PHE A 103 1.30 -2.94 -12.63
N LEU A 104 1.42 -1.83 -13.37
CA LEU A 104 0.44 -0.74 -13.31
C LEU A 104 -0.54 -0.88 -14.45
N ILE A 105 -1.83 -1.00 -14.13
CA ILE A 105 -2.92 -1.14 -15.09
C ILE A 105 -3.81 0.08 -14.97
N GLN A 106 -4.14 0.72 -16.09
CA GLN A 106 -4.95 1.93 -16.13
C GLN A 106 -6.40 1.68 -16.55
N GLU A 107 -6.75 0.44 -16.84
CA GLU A 107 -8.11 0.06 -17.19
C GLU A 107 -8.73 -0.74 -16.05
N ARG A 108 -10.05 -0.57 -15.86
CA ARG A 108 -10.79 -1.26 -14.81
C ARG A 108 -10.93 -2.74 -15.19
N ALA A 109 -10.04 -3.57 -14.64
CA ALA A 109 -10.00 -4.99 -14.92
C ALA A 109 -10.21 -5.84 -13.65
N THR A 110 -10.66 -5.22 -12.54
CA THR A 110 -10.83 -5.91 -11.27
C THR A 110 -12.04 -6.83 -11.33
N PRO A 111 -11.92 -8.10 -10.88
CA PRO A 111 -13.06 -9.00 -10.83
C PRO A 111 -14.19 -8.44 -9.97
N GLN A 112 -15.42 -8.67 -10.39
CA GLN A 112 -16.61 -8.29 -9.62
C GLN A 112 -16.84 -9.35 -8.54
N VAL A 113 -16.23 -9.15 -7.36
CA VAL A 113 -16.39 -10.04 -6.22
C VAL A 113 -16.90 -9.25 -5.03
N PRO A 114 -17.67 -9.90 -4.12
CA PRO A 114 -18.09 -9.24 -2.90
C PRO A 114 -16.89 -8.84 -2.06
N LEU A 115 -16.87 -7.60 -1.58
CA LEU A 115 -15.79 -7.06 -0.79
C LEU A 115 -16.23 -6.84 0.65
N SER A 116 -15.34 -7.09 1.61
CA SER A 116 -15.56 -6.83 3.03
C SER A 116 -14.65 -5.70 3.48
N GLU A 117 -15.11 -4.89 4.43
CA GLU A 117 -14.32 -3.79 4.95
C GLU A 117 -13.37 -4.29 6.05
N LEU A 118 -12.12 -3.81 6.01
CA LEU A 118 -11.17 -4.04 7.10
C LEU A 118 -11.55 -3.14 8.27
N SER A 119 -11.72 -3.74 9.45
CA SER A 119 -12.07 -3.00 10.65
C SER A 119 -10.89 -2.15 11.12
N PRO A 120 -11.13 -0.87 11.48
CA PRO A 120 -10.07 -0.02 12.00
C PRO A 120 -9.46 -0.59 13.28
N MET A 121 -8.15 -0.44 13.43
CA MET A 121 -7.42 -0.82 14.63
C MET A 121 -6.89 0.42 15.29
N GLN A 122 -6.90 0.43 16.64
CA GLN A 122 -6.30 1.51 17.40
C GLN A 122 -4.86 1.17 17.73
N GLU A 123 -4.02 2.20 17.75
CA GLU A 123 -2.59 2.03 17.95
C GLU A 123 -2.06 3.19 18.80
N SER A 124 -0.98 2.96 19.55
CA SER A 124 -0.31 4.02 20.31
C SER A 124 0.39 5.00 19.35
N GLU A 125 0.64 6.22 19.82
CA GLU A 125 1.39 7.21 19.04
C GLU A 125 2.78 6.69 18.66
N GLN A 126 3.44 5.97 19.60
CA GLN A 126 4.76 5.43 19.34
C GLN A 126 4.72 4.37 18.24
N SER A 127 3.69 3.54 18.25
CA SER A 127 3.50 2.52 17.22
C SER A 127 3.23 3.14 15.85
N VAL A 128 2.38 4.18 15.81
CA VAL A 128 2.10 4.92 14.58
C VAL A 128 3.39 5.57 14.05
N ARG A 129 4.18 6.21 14.93
CA ARG A 129 5.45 6.82 14.55
C ARG A 129 6.40 5.81 13.92
N GLN A 130 6.51 4.63 14.53
CA GLN A 130 7.38 3.58 13.99
C GLN A 130 6.90 3.13 12.61
N ARG A 131 5.60 3.03 12.43
CA ARG A 131 5.03 2.63 11.14
C ARG A 131 5.27 3.68 10.06
N VAL A 132 5.12 4.95 10.40
CA VAL A 132 5.45 6.06 9.48
C VAL A 132 6.91 5.98 9.05
N LEU A 133 7.80 5.76 10.03
CA LEU A 133 9.23 5.64 9.79
C LEU A 133 9.54 4.47 8.84
N ASP A 134 9.00 3.30 9.15
CA ASP A 134 9.24 2.10 8.35
C ASP A 134 8.71 2.23 6.93
N ALA A 135 7.52 2.82 6.78
CA ALA A 135 6.91 3.04 5.46
C ALA A 135 7.79 3.93 4.58
N HIS A 136 8.33 5.00 5.16
CA HIS A 136 9.17 5.92 4.39
C HIS A 136 10.53 5.31 4.07
N ARG A 137 11.06 4.46 4.95
CA ARG A 137 12.28 3.72 4.65
C ARG A 137 12.09 2.78 3.45
N VAL A 138 10.92 2.14 3.36
CA VAL A 138 10.59 1.30 2.19
C VAL A 138 10.60 2.14 0.91
N LEU A 139 9.94 3.30 0.93
CA LEU A 139 9.93 4.20 -0.24
C LEU A 139 11.35 4.63 -0.64
N MET A 140 12.21 4.93 0.35
CA MET A 140 13.59 5.34 0.10
C MET A 140 14.41 4.24 -0.56
N GLU A 141 14.08 2.99 -0.31
CA GLU A 141 14.79 1.85 -0.91
C GLU A 141 14.42 1.64 -2.38
N LEU A 142 13.32 2.24 -2.87
CA LEU A 142 12.88 2.02 -4.24
C LEU A 142 13.77 2.73 -5.26
N ASN A 143 14.25 3.95 -4.94
CA ASN A 143 15.12 4.70 -5.85
C ASN A 143 15.76 5.88 -5.11
N ASP A 144 16.75 6.51 -5.76
CA ASP A 144 17.51 7.62 -5.19
C ASP A 144 16.68 8.90 -5.01
N SER A 145 15.74 9.14 -5.91
CA SER A 145 14.85 10.29 -5.83
C SER A 145 13.99 10.23 -4.57
N ASN A 146 13.44 9.05 -4.26
CA ASN A 146 12.68 8.84 -3.04
C ASN A 146 13.57 9.00 -1.81
N ARG A 147 14.80 8.49 -1.88
CA ARG A 147 15.76 8.63 -0.77
C ARG A 147 16.00 10.09 -0.45
N ASP A 148 16.25 10.91 -1.46
CA ASP A 148 16.48 12.34 -1.28
C ASP A 148 15.23 13.04 -0.74
N SER A 149 14.06 12.69 -1.25
CA SER A 149 12.78 13.31 -0.85
C SER A 149 12.43 13.07 0.62
N PHE A 150 12.73 11.88 1.14
CA PHE A 150 12.27 11.50 2.48
C PHE A 150 13.39 11.44 3.53
N ARG A 151 14.63 11.73 3.16
CA ARG A 151 15.78 11.64 4.07
C ARG A 151 15.59 12.48 5.32
N ASP A 152 15.20 13.74 5.16
CA ASP A 152 15.09 14.66 6.28
C ASP A 152 13.94 14.27 7.21
N LEU A 153 12.82 13.82 6.64
CA LEU A 153 11.69 13.34 7.42
C LEU A 153 12.09 12.13 8.28
N VAL A 154 12.78 11.16 7.68
CA VAL A 154 13.22 9.96 8.38
C VAL A 154 14.20 10.31 9.49
N ARG A 155 15.17 11.19 9.23
CA ARG A 155 16.10 11.65 10.26
C ARG A 155 15.40 12.33 11.42
N SER A 156 14.38 13.14 11.11
CA SER A 156 13.59 13.83 12.11
C SER A 156 12.86 12.83 13.03
N LEU A 157 12.30 11.77 12.45
CA LEU A 157 11.60 10.75 13.22
C LEU A 157 12.55 9.87 14.04
N GLU A 158 13.77 9.68 13.58
CA GLU A 158 14.76 8.86 14.27
C GLU A 158 15.36 9.57 15.50
N CYS A 159 15.34 10.89 15.53
CA CYS A 159 16.02 11.68 16.55
C CYS A 159 15.25 11.80 17.87
N ASP A 160 14.11 11.16 18.03
CA ASP A 160 13.36 11.23 19.30
C ASP A 160 13.48 9.94 20.09
#